data_1773f719016d8c9f81f93d52c953834d
#
_entry.id   1773f719016d8c9f81f93d52c953834d
#
_cell.length_a   1.000
_cell.length_b   1.000
_cell.length_c   1.000
_cell.angle_alpha   90.00
_cell.angle_beta   90.00
_cell.angle_gamma   90.00
#
_symmetry.space_group_name_H-M   'P 1'
#
loop_
_entity.id
_entity.type
_entity.pdbx_description
1 polymer ?
#
loop_
_entity_poly.entity_id
_entity_poly.type
_entity_poly.pdbx_seq_one_letter_code
_entity_poly.pdbx_strand_id
1 'polypeptide(L)'
;MIKNERELSSGGVIYREGENGIEVALISVKGGAVWCLPKGLVEEGENIARTAHREVKEETGLDGKIIEKIDHIEYFYSHKEPDVTHRIFKIVYFFLMEHTGGDVSEHDKEVDDCRWVPIDEAIGKIEYKDERDILKKAKEMIAGID
;
A
#
# COMPACT_ATOMS: atom_id res chain seq x y z
N MET A 1 -31.34 6.45 6.77
CA MET A 1 -30.88 7.21 5.58
C MET A 1 -29.60 6.56 5.03
N ILE A 2 -29.47 6.52 3.73
CA ILE A 2 -28.25 6.01 3.08
C ILE A 2 -27.52 7.22 2.48
N LYS A 3 -26.23 7.33 2.77
CA LYS A 3 -25.39 8.37 2.23
C LYS A 3 -24.27 7.75 1.39
N ASN A 4 -24.19 8.15 0.13
CA ASN A 4 -23.16 7.67 -0.79
C ASN A 4 -21.97 8.61 -0.76
N GLU A 5 -20.78 8.06 -0.54
CA GLU A 5 -19.54 8.83 -0.42
C GLU A 5 -18.44 8.20 -1.26
N ARG A 6 -17.41 8.98 -1.53
CA ARG A 6 -16.20 8.52 -2.22
C ARG A 6 -14.99 8.79 -1.36
N GLU A 7 -14.03 7.86 -1.38
CA GLU A 7 -12.73 8.04 -0.75
C GLU A 7 -11.63 7.76 -1.75
N LEU A 8 -10.57 8.54 -1.66
CA LEU A 8 -9.39 8.38 -2.49
C LEU A 8 -8.19 8.11 -1.59
N SER A 9 -7.49 7.03 -1.86
CA SER A 9 -6.27 6.66 -1.15
C SER A 9 -5.15 6.41 -2.14
N SER A 10 -3.94 6.38 -1.63
CA SER A 10 -2.76 6.08 -2.43
C SER A 10 -1.71 5.40 -1.56
N GLY A 11 -0.95 4.52 -2.17
CA GLY A 11 0.11 3.81 -1.49
C GLY A 11 1.16 3.32 -2.48
N GLY A 12 1.97 2.39 -2.04
CA GLY A 12 3.07 1.96 -2.89
C GLY A 12 3.56 0.55 -2.65
N VAL A 13 4.18 0.02 -3.69
CA VAL A 13 5.02 -1.15 -3.61
C VAL A 13 6.45 -0.63 -3.63
N ILE A 14 7.07 -0.61 -2.45
CA ILE A 14 8.47 -0.20 -2.32
C ILE A 14 9.35 -1.44 -2.35
N TYR A 15 10.35 -1.42 -3.23
CA TYR A 15 11.21 -2.58 -3.45
C TYR A 15 12.68 -2.24 -3.32
N ARG A 16 13.46 -3.27 -3.04
CA ARG A 16 14.92 -3.23 -3.05
C ARG A 16 15.44 -4.53 -3.63
N GLU A 17 16.67 -4.51 -4.11
CA GLU A 17 17.36 -5.73 -4.47
C GLU A 17 18.11 -6.22 -3.22
N GLY A 18 17.66 -7.33 -2.67
CA GLY A 18 18.22 -7.93 -1.47
C GLY A 18 19.09 -9.15 -1.81
N GLU A 19 19.54 -9.87 -0.77
CA GLU A 19 20.38 -11.05 -0.94
C GLU A 19 19.69 -12.19 -1.72
N ASN A 20 18.37 -12.25 -1.59
CA ASN A 20 17.55 -13.31 -2.21
C ASN A 20 16.70 -12.78 -3.37
N GLY A 21 17.18 -11.75 -4.07
CA GLY A 21 16.48 -11.14 -5.17
C GLY A 21 15.67 -9.93 -4.74
N ILE A 22 14.60 -9.65 -5.48
CA ILE A 22 13.75 -8.49 -5.21
C ILE A 22 12.91 -8.72 -3.96
N GLU A 23 12.97 -7.77 -3.04
CA GLU A 23 12.16 -7.75 -1.83
C GLU A 23 11.24 -6.53 -1.83
N VAL A 24 10.06 -6.68 -1.25
CA VAL A 24 9.09 -5.60 -1.08
C VAL A 24 8.73 -5.46 0.39
N ALA A 25 8.35 -4.25 0.80
CA ALA A 25 7.93 -4.03 2.18
C ALA A 25 6.43 -4.28 2.33
N LEU A 26 6.08 -5.14 3.26
CA LEU A 26 4.70 -5.39 3.66
C LEU A 26 4.50 -4.93 5.10
N ILE A 27 3.28 -4.48 5.41
CA ILE A 27 2.88 -4.15 6.77
C ILE A 27 1.87 -5.16 7.28
N SER A 28 1.86 -5.38 8.58
CA SER A 28 0.80 -6.16 9.21
C SER A 28 -0.05 -5.29 10.11
N VAL A 29 -1.34 -5.58 10.11
CA VAL A 29 -2.35 -4.87 10.88
C VAL A 29 -3.28 -5.89 11.54
N LYS A 30 -4.24 -5.41 12.34
CA LYS A 30 -5.21 -6.25 13.03
C LYS A 30 -4.55 -7.31 13.92
N GLY A 31 -3.61 -6.87 14.76
CA GLY A 31 -2.92 -7.77 15.69
C GLY A 31 -1.92 -8.71 15.00
N GLY A 32 -1.44 -8.35 13.82
CA GLY A 32 -0.51 -9.17 13.06
C GLY A 32 -1.18 -10.19 12.15
N ALA A 33 -2.52 -10.21 12.11
CA ALA A 33 -3.27 -11.21 11.34
C ALA A 33 -3.34 -10.93 9.84
N VAL A 34 -3.21 -9.67 9.45
CA VAL A 34 -3.38 -9.26 8.04
C VAL A 34 -2.12 -8.60 7.53
N TRP A 35 -1.56 -9.14 6.45
CA TRP A 35 -0.44 -8.52 5.72
C TRP A 35 -0.99 -7.82 4.50
N CYS A 36 -0.54 -6.58 4.26
CA CYS A 36 -1.05 -5.75 3.18
C CYS A 36 0.00 -4.74 2.72
N LEU A 37 -0.32 -4.03 1.63
CA LEU A 37 0.50 -2.94 1.13
C LEU A 37 0.24 -1.66 1.93
N PRO A 38 1.28 -0.83 2.16
CA PRO A 38 1.11 0.46 2.81
C PRO A 38 0.30 1.42 1.93
N LYS A 39 -0.66 2.11 2.53
CA LYS A 39 -1.53 3.08 1.85
C LYS A 39 -2.27 3.94 2.86
N GLY A 40 -2.81 5.04 2.40
CA GLY A 40 -3.68 5.88 3.23
C GLY A 40 -4.41 6.95 2.43
N LEU A 41 -5.26 7.68 3.13
CA LEU A 41 -6.13 8.68 2.52
C LEU A 41 -5.34 9.87 1.95
N VAL A 42 -5.77 10.32 0.78
CA VAL A 42 -5.25 11.54 0.17
C VAL A 42 -5.76 12.71 1.00
N GLU A 43 -4.84 13.55 1.45
CA GLU A 43 -5.17 14.76 2.21
C GLU A 43 -5.39 15.94 1.29
N GLU A 44 -6.09 16.95 1.80
CA GLU A 44 -6.35 18.17 1.05
C GLU A 44 -5.02 18.79 0.59
N GLY A 45 -4.97 19.14 -0.70
CA GLY A 45 -3.78 19.74 -1.30
C GLY A 45 -2.71 18.75 -1.76
N GLU A 46 -2.89 17.46 -1.48
CA GLU A 46 -1.97 16.42 -1.97
C GLU A 46 -2.40 15.88 -3.33
N ASN A 47 -1.42 15.53 -4.17
CA ASN A 47 -1.69 14.67 -5.31
C ASN A 47 -1.43 13.21 -4.89
N ILE A 48 -1.86 12.26 -5.71
CA ILE A 48 -1.76 10.84 -5.35
C ILE A 48 -0.31 10.35 -5.19
N ALA A 49 0.63 10.91 -5.94
CA ALA A 49 2.06 10.54 -5.81
C ALA A 49 2.63 11.00 -4.46
N ARG A 50 2.29 12.21 -4.03
CA ARG A 50 2.72 12.73 -2.72
C ARG A 50 2.13 11.92 -1.58
N THR A 51 0.86 11.56 -1.70
CA THR A 51 0.20 10.72 -0.70
C THR A 51 0.89 9.36 -0.60
N ALA A 52 1.19 8.73 -1.74
CA ALA A 52 1.89 7.46 -1.76
C ALA A 52 3.23 7.56 -1.02
N HIS A 53 4.02 8.59 -1.33
CA HIS A 53 5.30 8.81 -0.69
C HIS A 53 5.17 8.99 0.83
N ARG A 54 4.22 9.84 1.25
CA ARG A 54 3.98 10.12 2.68
C ARG A 54 3.49 8.87 3.43
N GLU A 55 2.50 8.19 2.89
CA GLU A 55 1.91 7.01 3.55
C GLU A 55 2.91 5.84 3.63
N VAL A 56 3.68 5.62 2.57
CA VAL A 56 4.73 4.59 2.63
C VAL A 56 5.74 4.93 3.72
N LYS A 57 6.16 6.19 3.83
CA LYS A 57 7.08 6.61 4.90
C LYS A 57 6.48 6.42 6.29
N GLU A 58 5.24 6.83 6.49
CA GLU A 58 4.58 6.69 7.79
C GLU A 58 4.42 5.23 8.19
N GLU A 59 3.92 4.40 7.29
CA GLU A 59 3.57 3.02 7.62
C GLU A 59 4.74 2.04 7.60
N THR A 60 5.80 2.35 6.86
CA THR A 60 6.96 1.45 6.76
C THR A 60 8.25 2.01 7.36
N GLY A 61 8.34 3.32 7.55
CA GLY A 61 9.60 3.96 7.95
C GLY A 61 10.57 4.15 6.80
N LEU A 62 10.18 3.81 5.58
CA LEU A 62 11.08 3.82 4.44
C LEU A 62 10.92 5.05 3.55
N ASP A 63 12.05 5.53 3.03
CA ASP A 63 12.09 6.52 1.97
C ASP A 63 12.24 5.81 0.64
N GLY A 64 11.54 6.31 -0.37
CA GLY A 64 11.62 5.75 -1.70
C GLY A 64 11.44 6.78 -2.79
N LYS A 65 11.95 6.46 -3.97
CA LYS A 65 11.77 7.25 -5.18
C LYS A 65 10.63 6.65 -5.98
N ILE A 66 9.64 7.46 -6.32
CA ILE A 66 8.54 7.02 -7.18
C ILE A 66 9.06 6.80 -8.60
N ILE A 67 8.83 5.61 -9.12
CA ILE A 67 9.21 5.22 -10.48
C ILE A 67 8.03 5.49 -11.42
N GLU A 68 6.88 4.89 -11.13
CA GLU A 68 5.72 4.99 -12.00
C GLU A 68 4.48 4.44 -11.28
N LYS A 69 3.31 4.85 -11.73
CA LYS A 69 2.06 4.30 -11.21
C LYS A 69 1.89 2.86 -11.71
N ILE A 70 1.56 1.94 -10.80
CA ILE A 70 1.29 0.54 -11.15
C ILE A 70 -0.11 0.40 -11.70
N ASP A 71 -1.10 0.70 -10.88
CA ASP A 71 -2.52 0.59 -11.20
C ASP A 71 -3.32 1.09 -10.01
N HIS A 72 -4.64 0.92 -10.05
CA HIS A 72 -5.51 1.20 -8.93
C HIS A 72 -6.43 0.02 -8.67
N ILE A 73 -6.99 -0.02 -7.48
CA ILE A 73 -8.05 -0.95 -7.11
C ILE A 73 -9.28 -0.16 -6.69
N GLU A 74 -10.45 -0.78 -6.82
CA GLU A 74 -11.72 -0.16 -6.45
C GLU A 74 -12.52 -1.14 -5.63
N TYR A 75 -13.16 -0.65 -4.58
CA TYR A 75 -14.08 -1.47 -3.80
C TYR A 75 -15.09 -0.62 -3.05
N PHE A 76 -16.18 -1.25 -2.63
CA PHE A 76 -17.21 -0.63 -1.82
C PHE A 76 -17.14 -1.19 -0.42
N TYR A 77 -17.42 -0.33 0.57
CA TYR A 77 -17.65 -0.79 1.92
C TYR A 77 -18.71 0.10 2.58
N SER A 78 -19.27 -0.36 3.68
CA SER A 78 -20.29 0.36 4.40
C SER A 78 -19.86 0.61 5.84
N HIS A 79 -20.25 1.77 6.34
CA HIS A 79 -20.07 2.14 7.74
C HIS A 79 -21.43 2.57 8.28
N LYS A 80 -21.88 1.97 9.37
CA LYS A 80 -23.20 2.24 9.95
C LYS A 80 -23.10 3.06 11.22
N GLU A 81 -23.87 4.13 11.24
CA GLU A 81 -24.17 4.92 12.44
C GLU A 81 -25.66 4.77 12.74
N PRO A 82 -26.15 5.15 13.96
CA PRO A 82 -27.54 4.91 14.33
C PRO A 82 -28.60 5.35 13.33
N ASP A 83 -28.42 6.51 12.71
CA ASP A 83 -29.41 7.09 11.79
C ASP A 83 -28.97 7.10 10.33
N VAL A 84 -27.73 6.70 10.05
CA VAL A 84 -27.16 6.82 8.71
C VAL A 84 -26.30 5.61 8.38
N THR A 85 -26.50 5.07 7.17
CA THR A 85 -25.59 4.10 6.59
C THR A 85 -24.75 4.80 5.53
N HIS A 86 -23.44 4.82 5.73
CA HIS A 86 -22.51 5.38 4.75
C HIS A 86 -22.10 4.26 3.80
N ARG A 87 -22.37 4.45 2.51
CA ARG A 87 -21.86 3.58 1.44
C ARG A 87 -20.69 4.28 0.80
N ILE A 88 -19.54 3.66 0.88
CA ILE A 88 -18.30 4.30 0.45
C ILE A 88 -17.72 3.57 -0.75
N PHE A 89 -17.53 4.31 -1.84
CA PHE A 89 -16.79 3.83 -3.00
C PHE A 89 -15.35 4.30 -2.84
N LYS A 90 -14.43 3.35 -2.72
CA LYS A 90 -13.02 3.66 -2.49
C LYS A 90 -12.16 3.30 -3.68
N ILE A 91 -11.30 4.23 -4.07
CA ILE A 91 -10.28 4.03 -5.09
C ILE A 91 -8.93 4.15 -4.41
N VAL A 92 -8.03 3.18 -4.63
CA VAL A 92 -6.67 3.20 -4.10
C VAL A 92 -5.69 3.09 -5.25
N TYR A 93 -4.85 4.11 -5.42
CA TYR A 93 -3.76 4.09 -6.39
C TYR A 93 -2.50 3.51 -5.76
N PHE A 94 -1.75 2.72 -6.52
CA PHE A 94 -0.47 2.18 -6.07
C PHE A 94 0.64 2.57 -7.03
N PHE A 95 1.76 3.00 -6.45
CA PHE A 95 2.96 3.41 -7.18
C PHE A 95 4.10 2.44 -6.92
N LEU A 96 4.91 2.20 -7.95
CA LEU A 96 6.17 1.49 -7.81
C LEU A 96 7.20 2.47 -7.27
N MET A 97 7.89 2.09 -6.19
CA MET A 97 8.88 2.93 -5.53
C MET A 97 10.17 2.15 -5.31
N GLU A 98 11.30 2.79 -5.57
CA GLU A 98 12.61 2.22 -5.28
C GLU A 98 13.11 2.74 -3.94
N HIS A 99 13.51 1.82 -3.07
CA HIS A 99 14.01 2.14 -1.73
C HIS A 99 15.27 3.01 -1.80
N THR A 100 15.30 4.11 -1.06
CA THR A 100 16.44 5.02 -1.00
C THR A 100 16.99 5.23 0.40
N GLY A 101 16.22 4.94 1.44
CA GLY A 101 16.67 5.13 2.83
C GLY A 101 15.61 4.72 3.82
N GLY A 102 15.88 4.98 5.09
CA GLY A 102 15.00 4.62 6.19
C GLY A 102 15.10 3.15 6.58
N ASP A 103 14.37 2.77 7.61
CA ASP A 103 14.41 1.41 8.18
C ASP A 103 13.01 0.97 8.59
N VAL A 104 12.69 -0.31 8.34
CA VAL A 104 11.37 -0.87 8.66
C VAL A 104 11.04 -0.84 10.15
N SER A 105 12.04 -0.75 11.02
CA SER A 105 11.81 -0.60 12.46
C SER A 105 11.20 0.74 12.84
N GLU A 106 11.19 1.71 11.92
CA GLU A 106 10.64 3.05 12.16
C GLU A 106 9.18 3.17 11.70
N HIS A 107 8.50 2.07 11.47
CA HIS A 107 7.09 2.07 11.09
C HIS A 107 6.22 2.68 12.20
N ASP A 108 5.05 3.19 11.79
CA ASP A 108 4.07 3.82 12.67
C ASP A 108 3.56 2.81 13.74
N LYS A 109 3.12 3.35 14.87
CA LYS A 109 2.52 2.58 15.96
C LYS A 109 1.21 1.90 15.58
N GLU A 110 0.51 2.44 14.58
CA GLU A 110 -0.74 1.87 14.08
C GLU A 110 -0.51 0.60 13.26
N VAL A 111 0.72 0.36 12.84
CA VAL A 111 1.15 -0.83 12.11
C VAL A 111 1.79 -1.78 13.11
N ASP A 112 1.36 -3.04 13.13
CA ASP A 112 1.88 -4.03 14.08
C ASP A 112 3.30 -4.46 13.73
N ASP A 113 3.61 -4.61 12.45
CA ASP A 113 4.94 -5.01 12.00
C ASP A 113 5.15 -4.52 10.56
N CYS A 114 6.40 -4.39 10.17
CA CYS A 114 6.80 -4.10 8.80
C CYS A 114 8.02 -4.92 8.46
N ARG A 115 7.97 -5.62 7.34
CA ARG A 115 9.07 -6.50 6.92
C ARG A 115 9.37 -6.40 5.44
N TRP A 116 10.64 -6.59 5.12
CA TRP A 116 11.07 -6.88 3.77
C TRP A 116 10.78 -8.34 3.48
N VAL A 117 10.07 -8.61 2.40
CA VAL A 117 9.64 -9.96 2.03
C VAL A 117 10.01 -10.20 0.56
N PRO A 118 10.62 -11.35 0.22
CA PRO A 118 10.85 -11.68 -1.19
C PRO A 118 9.54 -11.56 -1.97
N ILE A 119 9.59 -10.96 -3.15
CA ILE A 119 8.35 -10.58 -3.87
C ILE A 119 7.43 -11.78 -4.15
N ASP A 120 7.98 -12.93 -4.47
CA ASP A 120 7.17 -14.13 -4.72
C ASP A 120 6.48 -14.62 -3.44
N GLU A 121 7.19 -14.56 -2.31
CA GLU A 121 6.60 -14.87 -1.02
C GLU A 121 5.53 -13.85 -0.63
N ALA A 122 5.77 -12.57 -0.91
CA ALA A 122 4.81 -11.50 -0.63
C ALA A 122 3.50 -11.72 -1.39
N ILE A 123 3.57 -12.13 -2.64
CA ILE A 123 2.39 -12.42 -3.46
C ILE A 123 1.52 -13.50 -2.80
N GLY A 124 2.16 -14.52 -2.21
CA GLY A 124 1.43 -15.58 -1.50
C GLY A 124 0.96 -15.19 -0.10
N LYS A 125 1.60 -14.20 0.52
CA LYS A 125 1.35 -13.80 1.91
C LYS A 125 0.26 -12.75 2.06
N ILE A 126 0.14 -11.88 1.07
CA ILE A 126 -0.77 -10.73 1.13
C ILE A 126 -2.24 -11.19 1.16
N GLU A 127 -3.03 -10.57 2.03
CA GLU A 127 -4.41 -11.01 2.30
C GLU A 127 -5.37 -10.74 1.15
N TYR A 128 -5.30 -9.54 0.57
CA TYR A 128 -6.31 -9.09 -0.39
C TYR A 128 -5.93 -9.42 -1.83
N LYS A 129 -6.86 -10.06 -2.54
CA LYS A 129 -6.65 -10.46 -3.94
C LYS A 129 -6.28 -9.30 -4.85
N ASP A 130 -6.92 -8.15 -4.70
CA ASP A 130 -6.67 -6.99 -5.55
C ASP A 130 -5.24 -6.46 -5.34
N GLU A 131 -4.76 -6.46 -4.09
CA GLU A 131 -3.38 -6.08 -3.80
C GLU A 131 -2.39 -7.12 -4.31
N ARG A 132 -2.77 -8.39 -4.31
CA ARG A 132 -1.95 -9.45 -4.91
C ARG A 132 -1.74 -9.20 -6.40
N ASP A 133 -2.78 -8.77 -7.10
CA ASP A 133 -2.68 -8.43 -8.51
C ASP A 133 -1.78 -7.23 -8.74
N ILE A 134 -1.82 -6.25 -7.84
CA ILE A 134 -0.88 -5.11 -7.85
C ILE A 134 0.56 -5.59 -7.72
N LEU A 135 0.84 -6.50 -6.78
CA LEU A 135 2.19 -7.06 -6.60
C LEU A 135 2.67 -7.83 -7.82
N LYS A 136 1.79 -8.60 -8.46
CA LYS A 136 2.13 -9.35 -9.68
C LYS A 136 2.52 -8.39 -10.81
N LYS A 137 1.76 -7.31 -10.96
CA LYS A 137 2.07 -6.29 -11.96
C LYS A 137 3.37 -5.56 -11.63
N ALA A 138 3.59 -5.24 -10.35
CA ALA A 138 4.85 -4.63 -9.90
C ALA A 138 6.04 -5.52 -10.25
N LYS A 139 5.93 -6.82 -10.05
CA LYS A 139 6.99 -7.78 -10.39
C LYS A 139 7.35 -7.71 -11.88
N GLU A 140 6.35 -7.66 -12.75
CA GLU A 140 6.58 -7.52 -14.19
C GLU A 140 7.26 -6.20 -14.54
N MET A 141 6.83 -5.10 -13.89
CA MET A 141 7.42 -3.78 -14.10
C MET A 141 8.87 -3.74 -13.67
N ILE A 142 9.20 -4.32 -12.51
CA ILE A 142 10.58 -4.38 -12.01
C ILE A 142 11.46 -5.19 -12.96
N ALA A 143 10.97 -6.30 -13.48
CA ALA A 143 11.70 -7.13 -14.42
C ALA A 143 12.04 -6.38 -15.72
N GLY A 144 11.26 -5.37 -16.08
CA GLY A 144 11.50 -4.53 -17.26
C GLY A 144 12.46 -3.37 -17.01
N ILE A 145 12.94 -3.18 -15.79
CA ILE A 145 13.88 -2.10 -15.43
C ILE A 145 15.29 -2.65 -15.54
N ASP A 146 16.12 -2.01 -16.33
CA ASP A 146 17.54 -2.36 -16.50
C ASP A 146 18.43 -1.41 -15.68
#